data_6e93ac3c21228feeb2d1a953bd5e3662
#
_entry.id   6e93ac3c21228feeb2d1a953bd5e3662
#
_cell.length_a   1.000
_cell.length_b   1.000
_cell.length_c   1.000
_cell.angle_alpha   90.00
_cell.angle_beta   90.00
_cell.angle_gamma   90.00
#
_symmetry.space_group_name_H-M   'P 1'
#
loop_
_entity.id
_entity.type
_entity.pdbx_description
1 polymer ?
#
loop_
_entity_poly.entity_id
_entity_poly.type
_entity_poly.pdbx_seq_one_letter_code
_entity_poly.pdbx_strand_id
1 'polypeptide(L)'
;MRKLNTKEIKQLTEQGCQAQDWSLIRVHRYFDASRCQQVHFIGSCEIGDNRGGRPSEEEPSYVEPYRLAHVKLVNCTIGDRVIIDGVRDCISHYDIADDVIIHDIAALKVTGETTFGNGYLVEVLNETGGREVPICDILTAQTAYMLAMYRHDKELQT
;
A
#
# COMPACT_ATOMS: atom_id res chain seq x y z
N MET A 1 5.33 -2.07 -17.63
CA MET A 1 6.52 -2.41 -16.80
C MET A 1 7.63 -3.01 -17.65
N ARG A 2 8.90 -2.73 -17.34
CA ARG A 2 10.10 -3.29 -17.98
C ARG A 2 11.05 -3.90 -16.93
N LYS A 3 12.01 -4.68 -17.37
CA LYS A 3 13.10 -5.15 -16.50
C LYS A 3 14.08 -4.01 -16.21
N LEU A 4 14.76 -4.10 -15.07
CA LEU A 4 15.92 -3.27 -14.76
C LEU A 4 17.06 -3.54 -15.75
N ASN A 5 17.79 -2.49 -16.10
CA ASN A 5 19.02 -2.63 -16.88
C ASN A 5 20.25 -2.71 -15.95
N THR A 6 21.39 -3.08 -16.50
CA THR A 6 22.63 -3.29 -15.74
C THR A 6 23.11 -2.03 -15.02
N LYS A 7 22.89 -0.83 -15.60
CA LYS A 7 23.28 0.44 -14.96
C LYS A 7 22.42 0.74 -13.74
N GLU A 8 21.10 0.51 -13.86
CA GLU A 8 20.14 0.68 -12.76
C GLU A 8 20.43 -0.29 -11.61
N ILE A 9 20.70 -1.57 -11.92
CA ILE A 9 21.08 -2.57 -10.91
C ILE A 9 22.35 -2.15 -10.17
N LYS A 10 23.38 -1.68 -10.90
CA LYS A 10 24.62 -1.21 -10.30
C LYS A 10 24.35 -0.01 -9.37
N GLN A 11 23.61 0.99 -9.82
CA GLN A 11 23.24 2.15 -9.04
C GLN A 11 22.45 1.78 -7.78
N LEU A 12 21.43 0.93 -7.89
CA LEU A 12 20.66 0.43 -6.76
C LEU A 12 21.57 -0.26 -5.73
N THR A 13 22.50 -1.09 -6.19
CA THR A 13 23.46 -1.80 -5.32
C THR A 13 24.40 -0.81 -4.59
N GLU A 14 24.88 0.20 -5.30
CA GLU A 14 25.74 1.27 -4.71
C GLU A 14 24.98 2.08 -3.64
N GLN A 15 23.65 2.21 -3.76
CA GLN A 15 22.75 2.85 -2.79
C GLN A 15 22.28 1.91 -1.67
N GLY A 16 22.88 0.73 -1.54
CA GLY A 16 22.57 -0.24 -0.49
C GLY A 16 21.30 -1.05 -0.75
N CYS A 17 20.73 -0.98 -1.96
CA CYS A 17 19.60 -1.83 -2.32
C CYS A 17 20.06 -3.25 -2.61
N GLN A 18 19.21 -4.21 -2.29
CA GLN A 18 19.45 -5.63 -2.49
C GLN A 18 18.21 -6.28 -3.12
N ALA A 19 18.40 -7.34 -3.88
CA ALA A 19 17.31 -8.18 -4.37
C ALA A 19 17.69 -9.65 -4.26
N GLN A 20 16.74 -10.49 -3.93
CA GLN A 20 16.90 -11.94 -3.99
C GLN A 20 17.18 -12.38 -5.44
N ASP A 21 16.46 -11.80 -6.39
CA ASP A 21 16.66 -11.97 -7.82
C ASP A 21 16.22 -10.68 -8.56
N TRP A 22 17.18 -9.95 -9.11
CA TRP A 22 16.90 -8.73 -9.88
C TRP A 22 16.03 -8.97 -11.13
N SER A 23 15.99 -10.20 -11.65
CA SER A 23 15.16 -10.54 -12.81
C SER A 23 13.65 -10.51 -12.52
N LEU A 24 13.26 -10.60 -11.26
CA LEU A 24 11.88 -10.55 -10.78
C LEU A 24 11.38 -9.12 -10.53
N ILE A 25 12.27 -8.13 -10.58
CA ILE A 25 11.92 -6.73 -10.36
C ILE A 25 11.52 -6.08 -11.69
N ARG A 26 10.33 -5.52 -11.73
CA ARG A 26 9.78 -4.78 -12.85
C ARG A 26 9.65 -3.32 -12.47
N VAL A 27 9.96 -2.44 -13.40
CA VAL A 27 9.89 -1.00 -13.16
C VAL A 27 9.16 -0.28 -14.28
N HIS A 28 8.57 0.85 -13.97
CA HIS A 28 8.00 1.73 -14.96
C HIS A 28 9.06 2.21 -15.95
N ARG A 29 8.68 2.53 -17.19
CA ARG A 29 9.63 3.01 -18.23
C ARG A 29 10.44 4.23 -17.79
N TYR A 30 9.91 5.03 -16.91
CA TYR A 30 10.50 6.26 -16.38
C TYR A 30 11.07 6.12 -14.95
N PHE A 31 11.19 4.90 -14.46
CA PHE A 31 11.78 4.65 -13.14
C PHE A 31 13.17 5.30 -13.00
N ASP A 32 13.39 5.94 -11.86
CA ASP A 32 14.65 6.57 -11.47
C ASP A 32 15.28 5.82 -10.30
N ALA A 33 16.35 5.07 -10.57
CA ALA A 33 17.06 4.29 -9.56
C ALA A 33 17.67 5.15 -8.46
N SER A 34 17.96 6.44 -8.72
CA SER A 34 18.53 7.36 -7.71
C SER A 34 17.57 7.64 -6.53
N ARG A 35 16.31 7.31 -6.71
CA ARG A 35 15.24 7.51 -5.72
C ARG A 35 15.01 6.29 -4.80
N CYS A 36 15.86 5.28 -4.89
CA CYS A 36 15.79 4.09 -4.04
C CYS A 36 17.04 4.00 -3.18
N GLN A 37 16.87 3.88 -1.87
CA GLN A 37 17.98 3.77 -0.91
C GLN A 37 17.69 2.68 0.13
N GLN A 38 18.63 1.74 0.31
CA GLN A 38 18.51 0.67 1.30
C GLN A 38 17.17 -0.10 1.19
N VAL A 39 16.76 -0.42 -0.03
CA VAL A 39 15.56 -1.21 -0.32
C VAL A 39 15.95 -2.67 -0.52
N HIS A 40 15.27 -3.58 0.17
CA HIS A 40 15.46 -5.00 0.00
C HIS A 40 14.25 -5.63 -0.72
N PHE A 41 14.43 -6.04 -1.96
CA PHE A 41 13.40 -6.67 -2.78
C PHE A 41 13.44 -8.19 -2.63
N ILE A 42 12.30 -8.79 -2.30
CA ILE A 42 12.12 -10.23 -2.17
C ILE A 42 10.95 -10.67 -3.03
N GLY A 43 11.19 -11.69 -3.87
CA GLY A 43 10.20 -12.17 -4.82
C GLY A 43 9.89 -11.17 -5.94
N SER A 44 8.67 -11.17 -6.46
CA SER A 44 8.25 -10.31 -7.54
C SER A 44 7.83 -8.94 -7.02
N CYS A 45 8.50 -7.88 -7.50
CA CYS A 45 8.10 -6.51 -7.18
C CYS A 45 7.95 -5.68 -8.45
N GLU A 46 6.90 -4.86 -8.49
CA GLU A 46 6.66 -3.89 -9.55
C GLU A 46 6.72 -2.47 -8.97
N ILE A 47 7.44 -1.56 -9.62
CA ILE A 47 7.64 -0.19 -9.15
C ILE A 47 7.21 0.80 -10.22
N GLY A 48 6.33 1.71 -9.86
CA GLY A 48 5.82 2.77 -10.70
C GLY A 48 6.81 3.89 -11.02
N ASP A 49 6.30 4.99 -11.56
CA ASP A 49 7.09 6.21 -11.83
C ASP A 49 7.35 6.97 -10.52
N ASN A 50 8.61 7.04 -10.14
CA ASN A 50 9.06 7.69 -8.91
C ASN A 50 9.81 9.01 -9.16
N ARG A 51 9.65 9.63 -10.34
CA ARG A 51 10.24 10.93 -10.66
C ARG A 51 9.43 12.09 -10.10
N GLY A 52 10.12 13.22 -9.84
CA GLY A 52 9.47 14.41 -9.29
C GLY A 52 9.35 14.35 -7.78
N GLY A 53 8.33 15.01 -7.25
CA GLY A 53 8.05 15.11 -5.83
C GLY A 53 6.76 15.87 -5.58
N ARG A 54 6.40 16.01 -4.32
CA ARG A 54 5.23 16.76 -3.84
C ARG A 54 5.64 17.91 -2.93
N PRO A 55 4.88 19.01 -2.84
CA PRO A 55 5.11 20.00 -1.78
C PRO A 55 4.98 19.37 -0.40
N SER A 56 5.92 19.70 0.49
CA SER A 56 5.84 19.26 1.89
C SER A 56 4.66 19.96 2.61
N GLU A 57 4.01 19.26 3.51
CA GLU A 57 2.95 19.84 4.34
C GLU A 57 3.52 20.79 5.41
N GLU A 58 4.72 20.49 5.92
CA GLU A 58 5.40 21.31 6.93
C GLU A 58 6.07 22.55 6.31
N GLU A 59 6.67 22.40 5.15
CA GLU A 59 7.37 23.46 4.43
C GLU A 59 6.97 23.45 2.94
N PRO A 60 5.96 24.24 2.53
CA PRO A 60 5.47 24.25 1.15
C PRO A 60 6.49 24.66 0.08
N SER A 61 7.58 25.32 0.47
CA SER A 61 8.71 25.66 -0.41
C SER A 61 9.62 24.45 -0.70
N TYR A 62 9.57 23.42 0.13
CA TYR A 62 10.33 22.18 -0.04
C TYR A 62 9.53 21.15 -0.83
N VAL A 63 10.12 20.65 -1.90
CA VAL A 63 9.56 19.56 -2.70
C VAL A 63 10.13 18.23 -2.21
N GLU A 64 9.32 17.46 -1.49
CA GLU A 64 9.68 16.12 -1.05
C GLU A 64 9.71 15.16 -2.24
N PRO A 65 10.86 14.52 -2.53
CA PRO A 65 10.98 13.62 -3.67
C PRO A 65 10.20 12.32 -3.45
N TYR A 66 9.53 11.83 -4.48
CA TYR A 66 9.02 10.45 -4.47
C TYR A 66 10.19 9.49 -4.36
N ARG A 67 10.12 8.55 -3.41
CA ARG A 67 11.24 7.66 -3.10
C ARG A 67 10.80 6.37 -2.41
N LEU A 68 11.68 5.39 -2.49
CA LEU A 68 11.62 4.18 -1.67
C LEU A 68 12.90 4.12 -0.83
N ALA A 69 12.78 4.18 0.49
CA ALA A 69 13.94 4.17 1.37
C ALA A 69 13.71 3.30 2.62
N HIS A 70 14.76 2.63 3.08
CA HIS A 70 14.76 1.88 4.34
C HIS A 70 13.56 0.92 4.47
N VAL A 71 13.33 0.12 3.44
CA VAL A 71 12.17 -0.78 3.39
C VAL A 71 12.53 -2.14 2.80
N LYS A 72 11.93 -3.20 3.33
CA LYS A 72 11.89 -4.53 2.74
C LYS A 72 10.54 -4.74 2.06
N LEU A 73 10.54 -4.98 0.75
CA LEU A 73 9.36 -5.23 -0.06
C LEU A 73 9.30 -6.72 -0.43
N VAL A 74 8.20 -7.38 -0.15
CA VAL A 74 8.00 -8.81 -0.41
C VAL A 74 6.77 -9.01 -1.29
N ASN A 75 6.96 -9.38 -2.55
CA ASN A 75 5.86 -9.59 -3.51
C ASN A 75 4.87 -8.40 -3.53
N CYS A 76 5.36 -7.20 -3.82
CA CYS A 76 4.55 -5.97 -3.79
C CYS A 76 4.46 -5.30 -5.16
N THR A 77 3.33 -4.66 -5.41
CA THR A 77 3.17 -3.68 -6.48
C THR A 77 3.15 -2.27 -5.87
N ILE A 78 3.99 -1.38 -6.37
CA ILE A 78 4.08 0.01 -5.93
C ILE A 78 3.65 0.90 -7.10
N GLY A 79 2.65 1.73 -6.88
CA GLY A 79 2.11 2.67 -7.85
C GLY A 79 3.05 3.83 -8.18
N ASP A 80 2.52 4.79 -8.90
CA ASP A 80 3.25 6.01 -9.27
C ASP A 80 3.25 7.03 -8.12
N ARG A 81 4.28 7.87 -8.05
CA ARG A 81 4.37 8.99 -7.10
C ARG A 81 4.23 8.59 -5.62
N VAL A 82 4.84 7.47 -5.26
CA VAL A 82 4.79 6.90 -3.91
C VAL A 82 6.02 7.34 -3.11
N ILE A 83 5.82 7.61 -1.82
CA ILE A 83 6.88 7.79 -0.83
C ILE A 83 6.77 6.68 0.20
N ILE A 84 7.82 5.87 0.33
CA ILE A 84 7.95 4.88 1.41
C ILE A 84 9.30 5.09 2.06
N ASP A 85 9.30 5.35 3.37
CA ASP A 85 10.54 5.54 4.13
C ASP A 85 10.37 5.07 5.58
N GLY A 86 11.36 4.35 6.10
CA GLY A 86 11.38 3.96 7.51
C GLY A 86 10.43 2.81 7.87
N VAL A 87 10.44 1.72 7.12
CA VAL A 87 9.65 0.52 7.46
C VAL A 87 10.55 -0.48 8.21
N ARG A 88 10.30 -0.68 9.51
CA ARG A 88 11.19 -1.44 10.39
C ARG A 88 11.27 -2.93 10.08
N ASP A 89 10.16 -3.57 9.68
CA ASP A 89 10.16 -4.99 9.27
C ASP A 89 9.99 -5.11 7.75
N CYS A 90 8.75 -5.13 7.25
CA CYS A 90 8.51 -5.25 5.81
C CYS A 90 7.12 -4.74 5.41
N ILE A 91 6.97 -4.51 4.10
CA ILE A 91 5.68 -4.49 3.40
C ILE A 91 5.61 -5.78 2.59
N SER A 92 4.55 -6.56 2.77
CA SER A 92 4.45 -7.90 2.20
C SER A 92 3.09 -8.17 1.60
N HIS A 93 3.08 -8.56 0.31
CA HIS A 93 1.88 -8.92 -0.46
C HIS A 93 0.84 -7.79 -0.53
N TYR A 94 1.31 -6.56 -0.81
CA TYR A 94 0.46 -5.40 -0.96
C TYR A 94 0.58 -4.78 -2.34
N ASP A 95 -0.56 -4.33 -2.85
CA ASP A 95 -0.67 -3.40 -3.97
C ASP A 95 -0.86 -1.99 -3.39
N ILE A 96 0.19 -1.19 -3.47
CA ILE A 96 0.19 0.21 -3.02
C ILE A 96 -0.22 1.07 -4.22
N ALA A 97 -1.32 1.79 -4.07
CA ALA A 97 -1.84 2.67 -5.11
C ALA A 97 -0.94 3.88 -5.38
N ASP A 98 -1.31 4.68 -6.37
CA ASP A 98 -0.63 5.95 -6.68
C ASP A 98 -0.80 6.97 -5.54
N ASP A 99 0.16 7.89 -5.44
CA ASP A 99 0.14 9.04 -4.51
C ASP A 99 0.10 8.66 -3.02
N VAL A 100 0.52 7.45 -2.66
CA VAL A 100 0.55 6.96 -1.28
C VAL A 100 1.84 7.38 -0.58
N ILE A 101 1.71 7.73 0.70
CA ILE A 101 2.82 8.07 1.60
C ILE A 101 2.80 7.10 2.78
N ILE A 102 3.95 6.47 3.04
CA ILE A 102 4.16 5.57 4.17
C ILE A 102 5.47 5.98 4.86
N HIS A 103 5.36 6.45 6.11
CA HIS A 103 6.50 6.85 6.93
C HIS A 103 6.49 6.15 8.29
N ASP A 104 7.66 5.74 8.74
CA ASP A 104 7.94 5.28 10.12
C ASP A 104 6.96 4.26 10.67
N ILE A 105 6.62 3.26 9.87
CA ILE A 105 5.75 2.16 10.31
C ILE A 105 6.55 0.92 10.77
N ALA A 106 5.92 0.10 11.59
CA ALA A 106 6.53 -1.16 12.02
C ALA A 106 6.52 -2.19 10.89
N ALA A 107 5.36 -2.45 10.32
CA ALA A 107 5.16 -3.37 9.21
C ALA A 107 3.81 -3.14 8.54
N LEU A 108 3.70 -3.59 7.30
CA LEU A 108 2.44 -3.70 6.57
C LEU A 108 2.39 -5.11 5.96
N LYS A 109 1.76 -6.04 6.66
CA LYS A 109 1.68 -7.44 6.24
C LYS A 109 0.40 -8.11 6.70
N VAL A 110 -0.06 -9.05 5.91
CA VAL A 110 -1.17 -9.93 6.24
C VAL A 110 -0.62 -11.32 6.52
N THR A 111 -1.05 -11.90 7.62
CA THR A 111 -0.73 -13.29 7.98
C THR A 111 -2.00 -14.11 7.92
N GLY A 112 -2.08 -15.08 7.00
CA GLY A 112 -3.26 -15.89 6.75
C GLY A 112 -4.28 -15.20 5.84
N GLU A 113 -5.50 -15.69 5.83
CA GLU A 113 -6.61 -15.11 5.10
C GLU A 113 -7.23 -13.94 5.88
N THR A 114 -7.62 -12.89 5.16
CA THR A 114 -8.33 -11.75 5.74
C THR A 114 -9.33 -11.17 4.76
N THR A 115 -10.44 -10.71 5.27
CA THR A 115 -11.44 -9.91 4.53
C THR A 115 -11.24 -8.41 4.75
N PHE A 116 -10.20 -8.00 5.49
CA PHE A 116 -9.99 -6.62 5.96
C PHE A 116 -11.20 -6.03 6.71
N GLY A 117 -11.94 -6.90 7.40
CA GLY A 117 -13.15 -6.55 8.14
C GLY A 117 -14.43 -6.68 7.32
N ASN A 118 -14.38 -6.88 6.00
CA ASN A 118 -15.57 -7.09 5.18
C ASN A 118 -16.37 -8.29 5.68
N GLY A 119 -17.68 -8.09 5.87
CA GLY A 119 -18.58 -9.09 6.41
C GLY A 119 -18.58 -9.22 7.93
N TYR A 120 -17.70 -8.49 8.65
CA TYR A 120 -17.73 -8.47 10.11
C TYR A 120 -18.95 -7.69 10.60
N LEU A 121 -19.74 -8.30 11.48
CA LEU A 121 -20.95 -7.69 12.02
C LEU A 121 -20.60 -6.75 13.18
N VAL A 122 -21.02 -5.49 13.09
CA VAL A 122 -20.85 -4.49 14.13
C VAL A 122 -22.18 -4.17 14.77
N GLU A 123 -22.21 -4.20 16.10
CA GLU A 123 -23.35 -3.78 16.90
C GLU A 123 -23.44 -2.24 16.92
N VAL A 124 -24.38 -1.70 16.15
CA VAL A 124 -24.61 -0.25 16.10
C VAL A 124 -25.88 0.08 16.87
N LEU A 125 -25.76 0.82 17.99
CA LEU A 125 -26.90 1.20 18.86
C LEU A 125 -27.80 0.01 19.23
N ASN A 126 -27.20 -1.09 19.63
CA ASN A 126 -27.87 -2.37 19.72
C ASN A 126 -27.63 -3.04 21.08
N GLU A 127 -28.28 -2.54 22.12
CA GLU A 127 -28.16 -3.11 23.47
C GLU A 127 -28.76 -4.53 23.59
N THR A 128 -29.62 -4.94 22.68
CA THR A 128 -30.34 -6.22 22.75
C THR A 128 -30.11 -7.16 21.56
N GLY A 129 -29.25 -6.79 20.62
CA GLY A 129 -28.98 -7.57 19.39
C GLY A 129 -30.03 -7.41 18.28
N GLY A 130 -29.71 -7.88 17.09
CA GLY A 130 -30.61 -7.92 15.93
C GLY A 130 -30.60 -6.68 15.05
N ARG A 131 -29.61 -5.79 15.21
CA ARG A 131 -29.40 -4.62 14.34
C ARG A 131 -27.94 -4.50 13.92
N GLU A 132 -27.24 -5.62 13.89
CA GLU A 132 -25.86 -5.68 13.46
C GLU A 132 -25.78 -5.26 11.99
N VAL A 133 -24.74 -4.49 11.67
CA VAL A 133 -24.46 -4.04 10.30
C VAL A 133 -23.15 -4.66 9.83
N PRO A 134 -23.15 -5.37 8.69
CA PRO A 134 -21.92 -5.90 8.13
C PRO A 134 -21.04 -4.75 7.60
N ILE A 135 -19.77 -4.75 7.98
CA ILE A 135 -18.79 -3.83 7.41
C ILE A 135 -18.52 -4.25 5.96
N CYS A 136 -18.49 -3.28 5.06
CA CYS A 136 -18.01 -3.44 3.69
C CYS A 136 -17.39 -2.12 3.20
N ASP A 137 -16.60 -2.21 2.15
CA ASP A 137 -15.86 -1.08 1.57
C ASP A 137 -16.76 0.04 1.01
N ILE A 138 -18.02 -0.29 0.65
CA ILE A 138 -19.03 0.66 0.16
C ILE A 138 -19.99 1.15 1.25
N LEU A 139 -19.74 0.80 2.52
CA LEU A 139 -20.64 1.15 3.62
C LEU A 139 -20.61 2.66 3.90
N THR A 140 -21.76 3.30 3.75
CA THR A 140 -21.98 4.69 4.14
C THR A 140 -22.87 4.78 5.36
N ALA A 141 -22.94 5.95 6.01
CA ALA A 141 -23.86 6.17 7.12
C ALA A 141 -25.33 5.93 6.73
N GLN A 142 -25.71 6.31 5.50
CA GLN A 142 -27.06 6.09 4.95
C GLN A 142 -27.34 4.61 4.75
N THR A 143 -26.38 3.87 4.15
CA THR A 143 -26.51 2.43 3.93
C THR A 143 -26.59 1.68 5.27
N ALA A 144 -25.74 2.03 6.24
CA ALA A 144 -25.77 1.44 7.57
C ALA A 144 -27.11 1.67 8.28
N TYR A 145 -27.67 2.89 8.18
CA TYR A 145 -29.01 3.20 8.71
C TYR A 145 -30.08 2.34 8.06
N MET A 146 -30.08 2.22 6.73
CA MET A 146 -31.05 1.39 6.00
C MET A 146 -30.96 -0.08 6.41
N LEU A 147 -29.76 -0.64 6.46
CA LEU A 147 -29.52 -2.02 6.89
C LEU A 147 -30.04 -2.28 8.32
N ALA A 148 -29.80 -1.35 9.23
CA ALA A 148 -30.27 -1.46 10.60
C ALA A 148 -31.81 -1.35 10.72
N MET A 149 -32.45 -0.46 9.95
CA MET A 149 -33.90 -0.22 10.01
C MET A 149 -34.69 -1.27 9.24
N TYR A 150 -34.19 -1.72 8.09
CA TYR A 150 -34.86 -2.72 7.22
C TYR A 150 -34.23 -4.11 7.38
N ARG A 151 -33.79 -4.47 8.57
CA ARG A 151 -33.10 -5.72 8.89
C ARG A 151 -33.88 -7.01 8.54
N HIS A 152 -35.17 -6.91 8.25
CA HIS A 152 -35.99 -8.04 7.85
C HIS A 152 -36.09 -8.22 6.33
N ASP A 153 -35.59 -7.26 5.59
CA ASP A 153 -35.54 -7.29 4.13
C ASP A 153 -34.25 -7.98 3.68
N LYS A 154 -34.36 -9.24 3.28
CA LYS A 154 -33.23 -10.06 2.84
C LYS A 154 -32.62 -9.61 1.51
N GLU A 155 -33.42 -8.94 0.65
CA GLU A 155 -32.93 -8.45 -0.64
C GLU A 155 -32.02 -7.23 -0.45
N LEU A 156 -32.23 -6.45 0.61
CA LEU A 156 -31.38 -5.31 0.96
C LEU A 156 -30.04 -5.72 1.59
N GLN A 157 -29.93 -6.94 2.09
CA GLN A 157 -28.74 -7.46 2.79
C GLN A 157 -27.82 -8.30 1.89
N THR A 158 -28.20 -8.56 0.64
CA THR A 158 -27.43 -9.30 -0.37
C THR A 158 -26.80 -8.35 -1.38
#